data_0953fbf0679ea489c105b8b197d63d72
#
_entry.id   0953fbf0679ea489c105b8b197d63d72
#
_cell.length_a   1.000
_cell.length_b   1.000
_cell.length_c   1.000
_cell.angle_alpha   90.00
_cell.angle_beta   90.00
_cell.angle_gamma   90.00
#
_symmetry.space_group_name_H-M   'P 1'
#
loop_
_entity.id
_entity.type
_entity.pdbx_description
1 polymer ?
#
loop_
_entity_poly.entity_id
_entity_poly.type
_entity_poly.pdbx_seq_one_letter_code
_entity_poly.pdbx_strand_id
1 'polypeptide(L)'
;MMKLFFSNPSFCVFLILLFSSCIIEEPALPPLECNQPYLTVNRTVAEVREAADAIVAPYKYDDIIEAYVISTDEHGNFFKTISFQTLATTSQPAIGFSVPVDVSNTYIDYRLGNKVYIHLKDLYTDVYYGGLRIGNIYVSSFNEGGVGRLSPNVYKKVLLSSCTNLSESYLTKKVGVGELMTDSNINTLVEVVDVQFSGDAIGRHYYESSNDVGGGTNWNLEDKLGNKIYFRTSSFADFSTKEIPIGSGTVKGVLTKYGTDYQLVARSEKDVNLSGKRNTPFFTENFETVENNTNINLVGWTNIVQAGSLYWQGAVFSGNGCAEYAISGTKVTSNIGWLITPKIDLDEYKNELLTFRAAQHHLDVDSPLNALDIFISNDFDGINVATATWIPLKGKLPSQATPWYQFVGSGRIDLSSYTGKVNIGFRYTGSGKTVTLDGAFQIDDVQIYGDK
;
A
#
# COMPACT_ATOMS: atom_id res chain seq x y z
N MET A 1 -82.19 -59.92 -4.00
CA MET A 1 -81.44 -60.14 -5.22
C MET A 1 -80.07 -59.56 -5.14
N MET A 2 -79.22 -60.42 -5.09
CA MET A 2 -77.77 -60.47 -4.97
C MET A 2 -77.02 -59.64 -6.02
N LYS A 3 -75.98 -58.97 -5.69
CA LYS A 3 -74.73 -58.97 -6.47
C LYS A 3 -73.56 -58.41 -5.58
N LEU A 4 -72.65 -59.36 -5.35
CA LEU A 4 -71.31 -59.15 -4.89
C LEU A 4 -70.49 -58.27 -5.84
N PHE A 5 -69.66 -57.36 -5.35
CA PHE A 5 -68.50 -56.88 -6.06
C PHE A 5 -67.24 -57.01 -5.20
N PHE A 6 -66.34 -57.86 -5.67
CA PHE A 6 -64.99 -57.99 -5.19
C PHE A 6 -64.19 -56.75 -5.60
N SER A 7 -63.46 -56.12 -4.70
CA SER A 7 -62.43 -55.18 -5.01
C SER A 7 -61.07 -55.73 -4.56
N ASN A 8 -60.20 -55.90 -5.51
CA ASN A 8 -58.82 -56.29 -5.33
C ASN A 8 -58.00 -55.19 -4.67
N PRO A 9 -57.16 -55.47 -3.68
CA PRO A 9 -56.15 -54.52 -3.23
C PRO A 9 -54.90 -54.67 -4.13
N SER A 10 -54.57 -53.60 -4.87
CA SER A 10 -53.29 -53.45 -5.57
C SER A 10 -52.16 -53.36 -4.56
N PHE A 11 -51.27 -54.34 -4.59
CA PHE A 11 -50.03 -54.40 -3.84
C PHE A 11 -48.98 -53.53 -4.52
N CYS A 12 -48.77 -52.30 -4.06
CA CYS A 12 -47.67 -51.46 -4.49
C CYS A 12 -46.36 -51.96 -3.82
N VAL A 13 -45.55 -52.70 -4.59
CA VAL A 13 -44.18 -53.03 -4.22
C VAL A 13 -43.31 -51.81 -4.41
N PHE A 14 -42.91 -51.20 -3.32
CA PHE A 14 -41.94 -50.09 -3.30
C PHE A 14 -40.55 -50.70 -3.43
N LEU A 15 -39.96 -50.64 -4.65
CA LEU A 15 -38.61 -51.08 -4.92
C LEU A 15 -37.62 -50.01 -4.35
N ILE A 16 -37.12 -50.22 -3.17
CA ILE A 16 -36.05 -49.38 -2.57
C ILE A 16 -34.75 -49.75 -3.26
N LEU A 17 -34.35 -48.93 -4.24
CA LEU A 17 -33.00 -48.95 -4.81
C LEU A 17 -32.01 -48.40 -3.76
N LEU A 18 -31.30 -49.29 -3.09
CA LEU A 18 -30.13 -48.96 -2.29
C LEU A 18 -29.01 -48.57 -3.23
N PHE A 19 -28.82 -47.26 -3.41
CA PHE A 19 -27.58 -46.70 -3.99
C PHE A 19 -26.48 -46.91 -2.92
N SER A 20 -25.72 -47.97 -3.02
CA SER A 20 -24.44 -48.09 -2.38
C SER A 20 -23.50 -47.11 -3.11
N SER A 21 -23.40 -45.91 -2.60
CA SER A 21 -22.29 -45.01 -2.93
C SER A 21 -21.00 -45.67 -2.45
N CYS A 22 -20.23 -46.26 -3.37
CA CYS A 22 -18.83 -46.55 -3.09
C CYS A 22 -18.15 -45.16 -2.90
N ILE A 23 -17.95 -44.80 -1.65
CA ILE A 23 -16.94 -43.78 -1.32
C ILE A 23 -15.61 -44.45 -1.71
N ILE A 24 -15.08 -44.08 -2.88
CA ILE A 24 -13.68 -44.35 -3.19
C ILE A 24 -12.93 -43.42 -2.24
N GLU A 25 -12.52 -43.98 -1.07
CA GLU A 25 -11.46 -43.32 -0.31
C GLU A 25 -10.26 -43.29 -1.24
N GLU A 26 -9.91 -42.08 -1.72
CA GLU A 26 -8.63 -41.89 -2.35
C GLU A 26 -7.58 -42.42 -1.38
N PRO A 27 -6.71 -43.35 -1.80
CA PRO A 27 -5.68 -43.87 -0.93
C PRO A 27 -4.91 -42.65 -0.40
N ALA A 28 -4.96 -42.49 0.92
CA ALA A 28 -4.18 -41.46 1.57
C ALA A 28 -2.75 -41.68 1.14
N LEU A 29 -2.22 -40.74 0.34
CA LEU A 29 -0.81 -40.75 -0.04
C LEU A 29 -0.04 -40.85 1.28
N PRO A 30 0.87 -41.85 1.42
CA PRO A 30 1.68 -41.96 2.63
C PRO A 30 2.28 -40.59 2.90
N PRO A 31 2.26 -40.10 4.13
CA PRO A 31 2.90 -38.82 4.43
C PRO A 31 4.32 -38.91 3.90
N LEU A 32 4.69 -37.95 3.02
CA LEU A 32 6.06 -37.82 2.54
C LEU A 32 6.94 -37.78 3.77
N GLU A 33 7.75 -38.81 4.00
CA GLU A 33 8.72 -38.81 5.09
C GLU A 33 9.66 -37.63 4.85
N CYS A 34 9.46 -36.61 5.65
CA CYS A 34 10.32 -35.44 5.57
C CYS A 34 11.64 -35.77 6.27
N ASN A 35 12.73 -35.87 5.52
CA ASN A 35 14.06 -35.95 6.09
C ASN A 35 14.45 -34.61 6.69
N GLN A 36 14.33 -34.48 8.01
CA GLN A 36 14.77 -33.29 8.73
C GLN A 36 16.30 -33.17 8.61
N PRO A 37 16.85 -32.14 7.99
CA PRO A 37 18.28 -31.91 8.00
C PRO A 37 18.72 -31.53 9.43
N TYR A 38 19.72 -32.25 9.95
CA TYR A 38 20.36 -31.92 11.23
C TYR A 38 21.46 -30.90 11.00
N LEU A 39 21.06 -29.62 10.96
CA LEU A 39 21.97 -28.51 10.72
C LEU A 39 21.97 -27.56 11.91
N THR A 40 23.13 -27.04 12.25
CA THR A 40 23.26 -26.00 13.27
C THR A 40 23.36 -24.66 12.61
N VAL A 41 22.40 -23.79 12.86
CA VAL A 41 22.45 -22.38 12.47
C VAL A 41 23.52 -21.67 13.29
N ASN A 42 24.49 -21.08 12.64
CA ASN A 42 25.62 -20.40 13.26
C ASN A 42 25.73 -18.92 12.85
N ARG A 43 24.79 -18.44 12.01
CA ARG A 43 24.72 -17.05 11.58
C ARG A 43 23.28 -16.58 11.53
N THR A 44 23.02 -15.30 11.85
CA THR A 44 21.70 -14.69 11.71
C THR A 44 21.57 -13.97 10.36
N VAL A 45 20.35 -13.87 9.84
CA VAL A 45 20.06 -13.07 8.62
C VAL A 45 20.41 -11.59 8.85
N ALA A 46 20.24 -11.09 10.09
CA ALA A 46 20.59 -9.72 10.45
C ALA A 46 22.10 -9.44 10.22
N GLU A 47 22.96 -10.33 10.70
CA GLU A 47 24.41 -10.21 10.51
C GLU A 47 24.82 -10.31 9.03
N VAL A 48 24.14 -11.17 8.25
CA VAL A 48 24.38 -11.24 6.79
C VAL A 48 23.95 -9.95 6.11
N ARG A 49 22.81 -9.38 6.51
CA ARG A 49 22.29 -8.12 5.99
C ARG A 49 23.20 -6.94 6.33
N GLU A 50 23.74 -6.89 7.54
CA GLU A 50 24.66 -5.85 8.00
C GLU A 50 26.00 -5.91 7.26
N ALA A 51 26.46 -7.13 6.92
CA ALA A 51 27.72 -7.35 6.20
C ALA A 51 27.58 -7.15 4.67
N ALA A 52 26.37 -7.13 4.12
CA ALA A 52 26.12 -6.96 2.69
C ALA A 52 26.09 -5.48 2.30
N ASP A 53 26.61 -5.18 1.11
CA ASP A 53 26.65 -3.82 0.53
C ASP A 53 25.93 -3.81 -0.84
N ALA A 54 25.77 -2.63 -1.44
CA ALA A 54 25.29 -2.47 -2.80
C ALA A 54 26.20 -3.14 -3.84
N ILE A 55 27.49 -3.30 -3.51
CA ILE A 55 28.47 -4.01 -4.35
C ILE A 55 28.42 -5.49 -4.01
N VAL A 56 28.17 -6.31 -5.04
CA VAL A 56 28.15 -7.77 -4.88
C VAL A 56 29.50 -8.30 -4.36
N ALA A 57 29.44 -9.15 -3.32
CA ALA A 57 30.63 -9.75 -2.73
C ALA A 57 30.44 -11.25 -2.46
N PRO A 58 31.52 -12.07 -2.59
CA PRO A 58 31.47 -13.49 -2.26
C PRO A 58 31.38 -13.69 -0.75
N TYR A 59 30.53 -14.59 -0.31
CA TYR A 59 30.43 -15.02 1.09
C TYR A 59 31.49 -16.12 1.36
N LYS A 60 32.42 -15.83 2.28
CA LYS A 60 33.63 -16.65 2.45
C LYS A 60 33.53 -17.65 3.59
N TYR A 61 32.58 -17.48 4.50
CA TYR A 61 32.49 -18.29 5.72
C TYR A 61 31.55 -19.49 5.50
N ASP A 62 31.81 -20.58 6.25
CA ASP A 62 30.97 -21.77 6.23
C ASP A 62 29.80 -21.61 7.21
N ASP A 63 28.93 -20.66 6.89
CA ASP A 63 27.81 -20.25 7.71
C ASP A 63 26.49 -20.80 7.18
N ILE A 64 25.58 -21.09 8.09
CA ILE A 64 24.22 -21.54 7.84
C ILE A 64 23.26 -20.57 8.51
N ILE A 65 22.32 -20.05 7.72
CA ILE A 65 21.19 -19.28 8.21
C ILE A 65 19.88 -20.09 8.07
N GLU A 66 18.83 -19.67 8.75
CA GLU A 66 17.49 -20.19 8.54
C GLU A 66 16.48 -19.07 8.28
N ALA A 67 15.48 -19.36 7.45
CA ALA A 67 14.39 -18.45 7.17
C ALA A 67 13.16 -19.21 6.66
N TYR A 68 12.05 -18.50 6.50
CA TYR A 68 10.78 -19.05 6.07
C TYR A 68 10.40 -18.57 4.68
N VAL A 69 9.89 -19.47 3.85
CA VAL A 69 9.41 -19.18 2.50
C VAL A 69 8.13 -18.33 2.57
N ILE A 70 8.10 -17.22 1.83
CA ILE A 70 6.95 -16.31 1.80
C ILE A 70 6.41 -16.02 0.39
N SER A 71 7.09 -16.49 -0.66
CA SER A 71 6.63 -16.38 -2.05
C SER A 71 6.35 -17.75 -2.65
N THR A 72 5.57 -17.79 -3.74
CA THR A 72 5.32 -18.98 -4.55
C THR A 72 5.28 -18.61 -6.02
N ASP A 73 5.86 -19.46 -6.86
CA ASP A 73 5.76 -19.33 -8.32
C ASP A 73 4.63 -20.16 -8.94
N GLU A 74 3.77 -20.80 -8.10
CA GLU A 74 2.65 -21.64 -8.52
C GLU A 74 1.66 -20.89 -9.43
N HIS A 75 1.39 -19.62 -9.11
CA HIS A 75 0.43 -18.78 -9.82
C HIS A 75 1.06 -17.81 -10.82
N GLY A 76 2.35 -17.96 -11.12
CA GLY A 76 3.05 -17.21 -12.18
C GLY A 76 3.38 -15.75 -11.89
N ASN A 77 3.01 -15.20 -10.73
CA ASN A 77 3.34 -13.81 -10.39
C ASN A 77 4.77 -13.63 -9.85
N PHE A 78 5.39 -14.71 -9.37
CA PHE A 78 6.80 -14.78 -9.05
C PHE A 78 7.52 -15.62 -10.11
N PHE A 79 8.69 -15.17 -10.53
CA PHE A 79 9.44 -15.86 -11.57
C PHE A 79 10.91 -16.01 -11.19
N LYS A 80 11.36 -17.26 -11.08
CA LYS A 80 12.77 -17.61 -10.84
C LYS A 80 13.40 -16.90 -9.63
N THR A 81 12.60 -16.69 -8.59
CA THR A 81 13.03 -16.07 -7.34
C THR A 81 12.18 -16.62 -6.19
N ILE A 82 12.83 -16.97 -5.09
CA ILE A 82 12.17 -17.35 -3.85
C ILE A 82 12.45 -16.25 -2.83
N SER A 83 11.38 -15.70 -2.23
CA SER A 83 11.48 -14.74 -1.13
C SER A 83 11.37 -15.44 0.22
N PHE A 84 12.24 -15.04 1.11
CA PHE A 84 12.37 -15.57 2.47
C PHE A 84 12.29 -14.44 3.49
N GLN A 85 11.84 -14.76 4.69
CA GLN A 85 11.97 -13.85 5.83
C GLN A 85 12.27 -14.61 7.13
N THR A 86 12.82 -13.91 8.10
CA THR A 86 12.91 -14.37 9.49
C THR A 86 11.58 -14.17 10.21
N LEU A 87 11.41 -14.78 11.39
CA LEU A 87 10.33 -14.41 12.30
C LEU A 87 10.62 -13.06 12.95
N ALA A 88 9.56 -12.25 13.08
CA ALA A 88 9.60 -11.10 13.96
C ALA A 88 9.64 -11.57 15.43
N THR A 89 10.42 -10.88 16.23
CA THR A 89 10.46 -11.05 17.70
C THR A 89 10.03 -9.76 18.39
N THR A 90 9.92 -9.78 19.71
CA THR A 90 9.63 -8.57 20.49
C THR A 90 10.72 -7.50 20.38
N SER A 91 11.95 -7.89 20.04
CA SER A 91 13.12 -7.00 19.93
C SER A 91 13.58 -6.71 18.51
N GLN A 92 13.15 -7.52 17.53
CA GLN A 92 13.60 -7.36 16.14
C GLN A 92 12.46 -7.60 15.16
N PRO A 93 12.25 -6.73 14.16
CA PRO A 93 11.31 -6.98 13.08
C PRO A 93 11.79 -8.16 12.21
N ALA A 94 10.88 -8.72 11.43
CA ALA A 94 11.24 -9.68 10.39
C ALA A 94 12.20 -9.04 9.38
N ILE A 95 13.17 -9.81 8.93
CA ILE A 95 14.11 -9.40 7.89
C ILE A 95 13.86 -10.26 6.66
N GLY A 96 13.50 -9.61 5.55
CA GLY A 96 13.25 -10.25 4.28
C GLY A 96 14.47 -10.23 3.36
N PHE A 97 14.58 -11.27 2.52
CA PHE A 97 15.57 -11.34 1.46
C PHE A 97 15.09 -12.22 0.31
N SER A 98 15.75 -12.15 -0.83
CA SER A 98 15.42 -12.98 -1.98
C SER A 98 16.60 -13.83 -2.45
N VAL A 99 16.27 -15.00 -2.97
CA VAL A 99 17.22 -15.93 -3.58
C VAL A 99 16.78 -16.18 -5.03
N PRO A 100 17.44 -15.57 -6.01
CA PRO A 100 17.19 -15.87 -7.41
C PRO A 100 17.62 -17.32 -7.75
N VAL A 101 16.77 -18.06 -8.48
CA VAL A 101 17.00 -19.46 -8.88
C VAL A 101 16.70 -19.63 -10.36
N ASP A 102 17.46 -20.45 -11.08
CA ASP A 102 17.22 -20.68 -12.52
C ASP A 102 16.34 -21.91 -12.79
N VAL A 103 15.27 -22.03 -11.99
CA VAL A 103 14.26 -23.09 -12.08
C VAL A 103 12.86 -22.46 -11.93
N SER A 104 11.85 -23.20 -12.42
CA SER A 104 10.44 -22.91 -12.23
C SER A 104 9.79 -24.03 -11.41
N ASN A 105 8.58 -23.80 -10.92
CA ASN A 105 7.82 -24.72 -10.06
C ASN A 105 8.53 -25.01 -8.72
N THR A 106 9.19 -23.98 -8.18
CA THR A 106 9.89 -24.07 -6.89
C THR A 106 8.93 -24.33 -5.73
N TYR A 107 7.64 -24.00 -5.87
CA TYR A 107 6.59 -24.23 -4.89
C TYR A 107 6.43 -25.71 -4.48
N ILE A 108 6.85 -26.64 -5.35
CA ILE A 108 6.81 -28.09 -5.07
C ILE A 108 7.77 -28.42 -3.94
N ASP A 109 8.97 -27.85 -3.97
CA ASP A 109 10.04 -28.12 -3.00
C ASP A 109 10.03 -27.14 -1.82
N TYR A 110 9.56 -25.88 -2.05
CA TYR A 110 9.60 -24.77 -1.08
C TYR A 110 8.20 -24.19 -0.92
N ARG A 111 7.39 -24.82 -0.07
CA ARG A 111 6.00 -24.40 0.22
C ARG A 111 5.98 -23.15 1.09
N LEU A 112 4.92 -22.37 0.98
CA LEU A 112 4.70 -21.21 1.86
C LEU A 112 4.76 -21.62 3.33
N GLY A 113 5.48 -20.86 4.15
CA GLY A 113 5.70 -21.13 5.56
C GLY A 113 6.77 -22.19 5.86
N ASN A 114 7.33 -22.85 4.84
CA ASN A 114 8.38 -23.84 5.06
C ASN A 114 9.67 -23.18 5.55
N LYS A 115 10.25 -23.74 6.63
CA LYS A 115 11.55 -23.34 7.13
C LYS A 115 12.66 -23.98 6.27
N VAL A 116 13.59 -23.14 5.80
CA VAL A 116 14.70 -23.55 4.95
C VAL A 116 16.01 -23.14 5.61
N TYR A 117 16.96 -24.05 5.65
CA TYR A 117 18.36 -23.78 5.99
C TYR A 117 19.12 -23.42 4.73
N ILE A 118 19.94 -22.39 4.80
CA ILE A 118 20.66 -21.85 3.65
C ILE A 118 22.16 -21.87 3.96
N HIS A 119 22.92 -22.64 3.19
CA HIS A 119 24.38 -22.65 3.23
C HIS A 119 24.91 -21.45 2.44
N LEU A 120 25.67 -20.59 3.10
CA LEU A 120 26.12 -19.33 2.51
C LEU A 120 27.47 -19.42 1.80
N LYS A 121 28.30 -20.40 2.15
CA LYS A 121 29.66 -20.56 1.60
C LYS A 121 29.62 -20.61 0.08
N ASP A 122 30.52 -19.84 -0.54
CA ASP A 122 30.68 -19.72 -1.99
C ASP A 122 29.48 -19.08 -2.73
N LEU A 123 28.46 -18.59 -1.98
CA LEU A 123 27.42 -17.72 -2.53
C LEU A 123 27.90 -16.27 -2.52
N TYR A 124 27.07 -15.43 -3.13
CA TYR A 124 27.29 -13.98 -3.21
C TYR A 124 26.12 -13.26 -2.56
N THR A 125 26.40 -12.11 -1.96
CA THR A 125 25.42 -11.23 -1.37
C THR A 125 25.52 -9.84 -1.94
N ASP A 126 24.39 -9.15 -2.09
CA ASP A 126 24.32 -7.72 -2.35
C ASP A 126 23.06 -7.12 -1.72
N VAL A 127 23.00 -5.79 -1.71
CA VAL A 127 21.81 -5.00 -1.37
C VAL A 127 21.35 -4.30 -2.63
N TYR A 128 20.27 -4.77 -3.22
CA TYR A 128 19.74 -4.23 -4.46
C TYR A 128 18.42 -3.51 -4.21
N TYR A 129 18.37 -2.22 -4.50
CA TYR A 129 17.24 -1.32 -4.19
C TYR A 129 16.74 -1.46 -2.74
N GLY A 130 17.68 -1.58 -1.79
CA GLY A 130 17.35 -1.72 -0.37
C GLY A 130 17.07 -3.16 0.08
N GLY A 131 16.87 -4.14 -0.81
CA GLY A 131 16.63 -5.55 -0.49
C GLY A 131 17.89 -6.40 -0.51
N LEU A 132 18.10 -7.24 0.53
CA LEU A 132 19.16 -8.24 0.55
C LEU A 132 18.87 -9.32 -0.50
N ARG A 133 19.89 -9.68 -1.31
CA ARG A 133 19.86 -10.84 -2.20
C ARG A 133 21.01 -11.80 -1.86
N ILE A 134 20.74 -13.09 -1.98
CA ILE A 134 21.71 -14.17 -1.79
C ILE A 134 21.62 -15.09 -3.00
N GLY A 135 22.74 -15.38 -3.66
CA GLY A 135 22.71 -16.25 -4.84
C GLY A 135 24.09 -16.48 -5.45
N ASN A 136 24.13 -16.68 -6.75
CA ASN A 136 25.40 -16.82 -7.49
C ASN A 136 25.86 -15.43 -7.98
N ILE A 137 27.04 -15.36 -8.58
CA ILE A 137 27.49 -14.15 -9.27
C ILE A 137 26.79 -14.03 -10.63
N TYR A 138 26.40 -12.81 -10.96
CA TYR A 138 25.99 -12.40 -12.30
C TYR A 138 26.88 -11.23 -12.73
N VAL A 139 27.37 -11.27 -13.94
CA VAL A 139 28.12 -10.17 -14.56
C VAL A 139 27.39 -9.78 -15.84
N SER A 140 26.97 -8.52 -15.94
CA SER A 140 26.30 -7.99 -17.12
C SER A 140 27.26 -7.84 -18.30
N SER A 141 26.73 -7.63 -19.50
CA SER A 141 27.55 -7.31 -20.69
C SER A 141 28.35 -6.01 -20.55
N PHE A 142 27.98 -5.14 -19.60
CA PHE A 142 28.72 -3.91 -19.27
C PHE A 142 29.71 -4.09 -18.13
N ASN A 143 30.04 -5.35 -17.77
CA ASN A 143 30.92 -5.70 -16.67
C ASN A 143 30.46 -5.23 -15.28
N GLU A 144 29.15 -5.03 -15.10
CA GLU A 144 28.55 -4.75 -13.80
C GLU A 144 28.19 -6.05 -13.10
N GLY A 145 28.68 -6.22 -11.86
CA GLY A 145 28.39 -7.40 -11.05
C GLY A 145 27.13 -7.25 -10.21
N GLY A 146 26.44 -8.37 -9.98
CA GLY A 146 25.29 -8.43 -9.08
C GLY A 146 25.00 -9.87 -8.65
N VAL A 147 24.10 -10.06 -7.68
CA VAL A 147 23.62 -11.39 -7.32
C VAL A 147 22.76 -11.94 -8.44
N GLY A 148 23.12 -13.10 -8.95
CA GLY A 148 22.47 -13.85 -10.00
C GLY A 148 21.83 -15.14 -9.50
N ARG A 149 21.24 -15.89 -10.45
CA ARG A 149 20.46 -17.09 -10.17
C ARG A 149 21.34 -18.28 -9.75
N LEU A 150 20.88 -19.02 -8.76
CA LEU A 150 21.41 -20.35 -8.47
C LEU A 150 21.01 -21.31 -9.58
N SER A 151 21.98 -22.08 -10.10
CA SER A 151 21.70 -23.04 -11.16
C SER A 151 20.87 -24.24 -10.66
N PRO A 152 20.19 -24.99 -11.57
CA PRO A 152 19.41 -26.18 -11.21
C PRO A 152 20.21 -27.25 -10.44
N ASN A 153 21.51 -27.32 -10.63
CA ASN A 153 22.37 -28.30 -9.95
C ASN A 153 22.86 -27.83 -8.57
N VAL A 154 22.65 -26.57 -8.22
CA VAL A 154 23.17 -25.94 -6.99
C VAL A 154 22.07 -25.61 -5.99
N TYR A 155 20.92 -25.09 -6.42
CA TYR A 155 19.94 -24.52 -5.50
C TYR A 155 19.48 -25.50 -4.41
N LYS A 156 19.22 -26.79 -4.72
CA LYS A 156 18.84 -27.80 -3.72
C LYS A 156 19.98 -28.23 -2.79
N LYS A 157 21.23 -27.94 -3.13
CA LYS A 157 22.38 -28.23 -2.27
C LYS A 157 22.61 -27.16 -1.23
N VAL A 158 22.19 -25.92 -1.53
CA VAL A 158 22.36 -24.77 -0.64
C VAL A 158 21.07 -24.38 0.08
N LEU A 159 19.89 -24.65 -0.51
CA LEU A 159 18.58 -24.42 0.09
C LEU A 159 18.01 -25.74 0.60
N LEU A 160 18.13 -26.03 1.87
CA LEU A 160 17.72 -27.30 2.48
C LEU A 160 16.39 -27.13 3.22
N SER A 161 15.32 -27.64 2.61
CA SER A 161 13.98 -27.63 3.17
C SER A 161 13.92 -28.47 4.45
N SER A 162 13.30 -27.93 5.51
CA SER A 162 13.06 -28.64 6.76
C SER A 162 11.64 -29.20 6.83
N CYS A 163 11.36 -30.01 7.85
CA CYS A 163 10.02 -30.51 8.13
C CYS A 163 9.15 -29.49 8.88
N THR A 164 9.71 -28.35 9.27
CA THR A 164 8.98 -27.29 9.97
C THR A 164 8.23 -26.43 8.99
N ASN A 165 6.92 -26.30 9.19
CA ASN A 165 6.07 -25.41 8.40
C ASN A 165 5.28 -24.53 9.36
N LEU A 166 5.30 -23.20 9.14
CA LEU A 166 4.55 -22.24 9.93
C LEU A 166 3.31 -21.76 9.17
N SER A 167 2.24 -21.50 9.94
CA SER A 167 1.11 -20.77 9.38
C SER A 167 1.53 -19.37 8.97
N GLU A 168 1.02 -18.89 7.85
CA GLU A 168 1.27 -17.53 7.35
C GLU A 168 0.93 -16.43 8.37
N SER A 169 -0.01 -16.70 9.29
CA SER A 169 -0.38 -15.73 10.33
C SER A 169 0.79 -15.32 11.23
N TYR A 170 1.79 -16.18 11.40
CA TYR A 170 3.02 -15.86 12.14
C TYR A 170 4.04 -15.06 11.32
N LEU A 171 3.90 -15.09 10.01
CA LEU A 171 4.81 -14.42 9.06
C LEU A 171 4.24 -13.09 8.55
N THR A 172 2.92 -12.91 8.58
CA THR A 172 2.25 -11.76 8.01
C THR A 172 2.24 -10.57 8.96
N LYS A 173 2.79 -9.44 8.52
CA LYS A 173 2.67 -8.16 9.21
C LYS A 173 1.49 -7.38 8.65
N LYS A 174 0.51 -7.00 9.50
CA LYS A 174 -0.56 -6.06 9.11
C LYS A 174 -0.05 -4.64 9.20
N VAL A 175 -0.31 -3.84 8.16
CA VAL A 175 0.26 -2.49 8.04
C VAL A 175 -0.60 -1.62 7.12
N GLY A 176 -0.68 -0.32 7.41
CA GLY A 176 -1.24 0.69 6.50
C GLY A 176 -0.27 1.08 5.39
N VAL A 177 -0.78 1.64 4.28
CA VAL A 177 0.08 2.04 3.14
C VAL A 177 1.17 3.02 3.56
N GLY A 178 0.84 4.01 4.40
CA GLY A 178 1.80 5.04 4.82
C GLY A 178 2.98 4.52 5.65
N GLU A 179 2.81 3.38 6.34
CA GLU A 179 3.85 2.74 7.16
C GLU A 179 4.60 1.64 6.40
N LEU A 180 4.05 1.20 5.27
CA LEU A 180 4.57 0.07 4.50
C LEU A 180 5.86 0.41 3.76
N MET A 181 5.94 1.60 3.15
CA MET A 181 6.99 2.00 2.20
C MET A 181 8.29 2.36 2.91
N THR A 182 8.93 1.36 3.51
CA THR A 182 10.26 1.47 4.15
C THR A 182 11.13 0.31 3.72
N ASP A 183 12.44 0.53 3.60
CA ASP A 183 13.38 -0.50 3.16
C ASP A 183 13.44 -1.69 4.14
N SER A 184 13.07 -1.51 5.40
CA SER A 184 12.98 -2.58 6.39
C SER A 184 11.86 -3.59 6.11
N ASN A 185 10.87 -3.23 5.30
CA ASN A 185 9.78 -4.13 4.92
C ASN A 185 10.05 -4.86 3.57
N ILE A 186 11.12 -4.54 2.85
CA ILE A 186 11.43 -5.19 1.56
C ILE A 186 11.65 -6.68 1.75
N ASN A 187 11.08 -7.48 0.83
CA ASN A 187 11.05 -8.95 0.87
C ASN A 187 10.40 -9.52 2.15
N THR A 188 9.45 -8.81 2.79
CA THR A 188 8.62 -9.36 3.86
C THR A 188 7.19 -9.58 3.41
N LEU A 189 6.50 -10.52 4.05
CA LEU A 189 5.07 -10.78 3.83
C LEU A 189 4.24 -9.78 4.63
N VAL A 190 3.46 -8.99 3.92
CA VAL A 190 2.60 -7.96 4.51
C VAL A 190 1.14 -8.16 4.11
N GLU A 191 0.23 -7.75 4.98
CA GLU A 191 -1.20 -7.58 4.68
C GLU A 191 -1.53 -6.10 4.82
N VAL A 192 -1.72 -5.45 3.67
CA VAL A 192 -2.06 -4.03 3.62
C VAL A 192 -3.54 -3.89 3.87
N VAL A 193 -3.90 -3.09 4.86
CA VAL A 193 -5.29 -2.94 5.33
C VAL A 193 -5.92 -1.64 4.85
N ASP A 194 -7.26 -1.62 4.79
CA ASP A 194 -8.08 -0.45 4.43
C ASP A 194 -7.73 0.15 3.07
N VAL A 195 -7.46 -0.70 2.09
CA VAL A 195 -7.07 -0.30 0.73
C VAL A 195 -8.12 -0.64 -0.31
N GLN A 196 -8.01 0.03 -1.44
CA GLN A 196 -8.74 -0.23 -2.68
C GLN A 196 -7.84 0.09 -3.87
N PHE A 197 -8.17 -0.40 -5.05
CA PHE A 197 -7.51 0.07 -6.25
C PHE A 197 -7.96 1.51 -6.58
N SER A 198 -7.05 2.33 -7.08
CA SER A 198 -7.35 3.70 -7.53
C SER A 198 -8.38 3.71 -8.68
N GLY A 199 -8.99 4.86 -8.91
CA GLY A 199 -10.09 4.98 -9.87
C GLY A 199 -9.72 4.62 -11.31
N ASP A 200 -8.48 4.86 -11.72
CA ASP A 200 -7.94 4.54 -13.06
C ASP A 200 -7.79 3.04 -13.33
N ALA A 201 -7.74 2.22 -12.29
CA ALA A 201 -7.70 0.77 -12.38
C ALA A 201 -9.09 0.13 -12.55
N ILE A 202 -10.17 0.86 -12.27
CA ILE A 202 -11.53 0.28 -12.29
C ILE A 202 -11.96 -0.05 -13.73
N GLY A 203 -12.50 -1.27 -13.92
CA GLY A 203 -12.88 -1.79 -15.22
C GLY A 203 -11.68 -2.23 -16.08
N ARG A 204 -10.52 -2.38 -15.46
CA ARG A 204 -9.29 -2.90 -16.06
C ARG A 204 -9.00 -4.31 -15.55
N HIS A 205 -8.03 -4.97 -16.20
CA HIS A 205 -7.52 -6.26 -15.76
C HIS A 205 -6.26 -6.08 -14.91
N TYR A 206 -5.92 -7.09 -14.14
CA TYR A 206 -4.69 -7.05 -13.32
C TYR A 206 -3.45 -6.80 -14.18
N TYR A 207 -3.39 -7.36 -15.38
CA TYR A 207 -2.38 -7.04 -16.38
C TYR A 207 -3.02 -6.43 -17.62
N GLU A 208 -2.47 -5.32 -18.09
CA GLU A 208 -2.85 -4.64 -19.33
C GLU A 208 -1.61 -4.44 -20.20
N SER A 209 -1.64 -4.97 -21.42
CA SER A 209 -0.52 -4.84 -22.36
C SER A 209 -0.24 -3.39 -22.78
N SER A 210 -1.27 -2.53 -22.73
CA SER A 210 -1.14 -1.09 -22.96
C SER A 210 -0.45 -0.34 -21.80
N ASN A 211 -0.31 -0.97 -20.63
CA ASN A 211 0.35 -0.47 -19.44
C ASN A 211 1.43 -1.47 -18.97
N ASP A 212 2.13 -2.11 -19.93
CA ASP A 212 3.23 -3.02 -19.61
C ASP A 212 4.47 -2.25 -19.20
N VAL A 213 5.00 -2.60 -18.03
CA VAL A 213 6.27 -2.10 -17.50
C VAL A 213 7.14 -3.31 -17.16
N GLY A 214 8.01 -3.72 -18.10
CA GLY A 214 8.95 -4.82 -17.90
C GLY A 214 8.27 -6.17 -17.62
N GLY A 215 7.25 -6.53 -18.38
CA GLY A 215 6.53 -7.80 -18.31
C GLY A 215 5.45 -7.86 -17.23
N GLY A 216 5.00 -6.73 -16.73
CA GLY A 216 3.91 -6.62 -15.76
C GLY A 216 3.24 -5.26 -15.78
N THR A 217 2.09 -5.15 -15.14
CA THR A 217 1.36 -3.90 -14.95
C THR A 217 1.43 -3.46 -13.49
N ASN A 218 1.60 -2.16 -13.28
CA ASN A 218 1.55 -1.52 -11.97
C ASN A 218 0.24 -0.72 -11.86
N TRP A 219 -0.65 -1.13 -10.94
CA TRP A 219 -1.81 -0.35 -10.53
C TRP A 219 -1.61 0.23 -9.14
N ASN A 220 -2.20 1.39 -8.86
CA ASN A 220 -2.15 1.94 -7.52
C ASN A 220 -3.19 1.27 -6.61
N LEU A 221 -2.74 0.81 -5.44
CA LEU A 221 -3.59 0.64 -4.26
C LEU A 221 -3.51 1.92 -3.45
N GLU A 222 -4.65 2.41 -2.99
CA GLU A 222 -4.76 3.65 -2.22
C GLU A 222 -5.55 3.42 -0.93
N ASP A 223 -5.22 4.18 0.10
CA ASP A 223 -6.00 4.26 1.34
C ASP A 223 -6.83 5.57 1.39
N LYS A 224 -7.70 5.69 2.39
CA LYS A 224 -8.49 6.92 2.62
C LYS A 224 -7.62 8.16 2.95
N LEU A 225 -6.34 7.97 3.25
CA LEU A 225 -5.41 9.05 3.60
C LEU A 225 -4.66 9.59 2.37
N GLY A 226 -4.94 9.05 1.18
CA GLY A 226 -4.27 9.41 -0.06
C GLY A 226 -2.88 8.78 -0.24
N ASN A 227 -2.46 7.87 0.64
CA ASN A 227 -1.23 7.12 0.42
C ASN A 227 -1.46 6.09 -0.68
N LYS A 228 -0.46 5.92 -1.55
CA LYS A 228 -0.53 5.01 -2.69
C LYS A 228 0.70 4.10 -2.73
N ILE A 229 0.50 2.86 -3.16
CA ILE A 229 1.56 1.90 -3.45
C ILE A 229 1.23 1.16 -4.74
N TYR A 230 2.25 0.81 -5.53
CA TYR A 230 2.04 -0.03 -6.69
C TYR A 230 1.69 -1.46 -6.29
N PHE A 231 0.61 -1.97 -6.87
CA PHE A 231 0.30 -3.39 -6.93
C PHE A 231 0.78 -3.90 -8.29
N ARG A 232 1.75 -4.81 -8.27
CA ARG A 232 2.37 -5.31 -9.48
C ARG A 232 1.86 -6.69 -9.84
N THR A 233 1.39 -6.85 -11.08
CA THR A 233 0.98 -8.15 -11.63
C THR A 233 1.79 -8.47 -12.88
N SER A 234 2.42 -9.65 -12.89
CA SER A 234 3.11 -10.20 -14.06
C SER A 234 2.12 -10.61 -15.15
N SER A 235 2.51 -10.44 -16.40
CA SER A 235 1.74 -10.98 -17.56
C SER A 235 1.57 -12.51 -17.52
N PHE A 236 2.39 -13.22 -16.75
CA PHE A 236 2.34 -14.67 -16.56
C PHE A 236 1.48 -15.13 -15.37
N ALA A 237 0.96 -14.19 -14.56
CA ALA A 237 0.09 -14.56 -13.46
C ALA A 237 -1.21 -15.21 -13.98
N ASP A 238 -1.65 -16.29 -13.35
CA ASP A 238 -2.87 -17.03 -13.75
C ASP A 238 -4.14 -16.19 -13.59
N PHE A 239 -4.07 -15.12 -12.79
CA PHE A 239 -5.15 -14.14 -12.61
C PHE A 239 -4.95 -12.84 -13.42
N SER A 240 -3.91 -12.76 -14.26
CA SER A 240 -3.55 -11.55 -15.03
C SER A 240 -4.70 -10.98 -15.87
N THR A 241 -5.53 -11.85 -16.45
CA THR A 241 -6.67 -11.48 -17.32
C THR A 241 -7.98 -11.24 -16.56
N LYS A 242 -7.99 -11.38 -15.25
CA LYS A 242 -9.18 -11.10 -14.43
C LYS A 242 -9.35 -9.60 -14.20
N GLU A 243 -10.60 -9.20 -14.05
CA GLU A 243 -10.94 -7.81 -13.72
C GLU A 243 -10.51 -7.47 -12.30
N ILE A 244 -10.04 -6.24 -12.12
CA ILE A 244 -9.68 -5.68 -10.83
C ILE A 244 -10.95 -5.49 -9.98
N PRO A 245 -10.97 -5.96 -8.72
CA PRO A 245 -12.10 -5.77 -7.83
C PRO A 245 -12.30 -4.29 -7.48
N ILE A 246 -13.55 -3.85 -7.48
CA ILE A 246 -13.93 -2.44 -7.26
C ILE A 246 -14.04 -2.06 -5.78
N GLY A 247 -14.09 -3.02 -4.88
CA GLY A 247 -14.32 -2.80 -3.45
C GLY A 247 -13.09 -2.37 -2.68
N SER A 248 -13.22 -2.34 -1.36
CA SER A 248 -12.14 -2.07 -0.41
C SER A 248 -11.93 -3.27 0.53
N GLY A 249 -10.78 -3.30 1.21
CA GLY A 249 -10.47 -4.37 2.15
C GLY A 249 -8.98 -4.52 2.42
N THR A 250 -8.47 -5.74 2.27
CA THR A 250 -7.06 -6.06 2.52
C THR A 250 -6.40 -6.70 1.31
N VAL A 251 -5.13 -6.44 1.14
CA VAL A 251 -4.30 -7.09 0.11
C VAL A 251 -3.02 -7.62 0.76
N LYS A 252 -2.79 -8.93 0.61
CA LYS A 252 -1.58 -9.59 1.08
C LYS A 252 -0.56 -9.71 -0.06
N GLY A 253 0.72 -9.67 0.26
CA GLY A 253 1.77 -9.84 -0.73
C GLY A 253 3.16 -9.67 -0.14
N VAL A 254 4.15 -9.88 -0.98
CA VAL A 254 5.55 -9.58 -0.66
C VAL A 254 5.86 -8.16 -1.14
N LEU A 255 6.40 -7.33 -0.25
CA LEU A 255 6.86 -6.01 -0.63
C LEU A 255 8.17 -6.12 -1.38
N THR A 256 8.24 -5.51 -2.55
CA THR A 256 9.46 -5.40 -3.36
C THR A 256 9.75 -3.93 -3.67
N LYS A 257 10.95 -3.64 -4.21
CA LYS A 257 11.31 -2.29 -4.63
C LYS A 257 12.11 -2.34 -5.93
N TYR A 258 11.81 -1.43 -6.84
CA TYR A 258 12.55 -1.21 -8.07
C TYR A 258 12.85 0.27 -8.25
N GLY A 259 14.11 0.64 -8.30
CA GLY A 259 14.51 2.04 -8.22
C GLY A 259 14.05 2.67 -6.91
N THR A 260 13.20 3.69 -7.00
CA THR A 260 12.56 4.36 -5.87
C THR A 260 11.18 3.79 -5.52
N ASP A 261 10.60 2.95 -6.40
CA ASP A 261 9.21 2.55 -6.35
C ASP A 261 9.01 1.27 -5.54
N TYR A 262 8.24 1.36 -4.47
CA TYR A 262 7.77 0.21 -3.72
C TYR A 262 6.62 -0.47 -4.45
N GLN A 263 6.66 -1.80 -4.50
CA GLN A 263 5.68 -2.62 -5.21
C GLN A 263 5.22 -3.76 -4.31
N LEU A 264 3.90 -3.92 -4.16
CA LEU A 264 3.29 -5.08 -3.51
C LEU A 264 3.02 -6.14 -4.57
N VAL A 265 3.56 -7.34 -4.38
CA VAL A 265 3.39 -8.47 -5.30
C VAL A 265 2.56 -9.54 -4.60
N ALA A 266 1.30 -9.71 -5.01
CA ALA A 266 0.45 -10.79 -4.54
C ALA A 266 0.93 -12.14 -5.07
N ARG A 267 0.80 -13.20 -4.28
CA ARG A 267 1.23 -14.55 -4.66
C ARG A 267 0.19 -15.27 -5.51
N SER A 268 -1.09 -14.95 -5.26
CA SER A 268 -2.25 -15.42 -6.02
C SER A 268 -3.38 -14.40 -5.89
N GLU A 269 -4.46 -14.59 -6.65
CA GLU A 269 -5.67 -13.77 -6.51
C GLU A 269 -6.27 -13.85 -5.09
N LYS A 270 -6.10 -14.96 -4.39
CA LYS A 270 -6.61 -15.14 -3.00
C LYS A 270 -5.99 -14.16 -2.00
N ASP A 271 -4.86 -13.58 -2.33
CA ASP A 271 -4.22 -12.55 -1.54
C ASP A 271 -4.96 -11.19 -1.64
N VAL A 272 -5.87 -11.02 -2.60
CA VAL A 272 -6.64 -9.80 -2.83
C VAL A 272 -8.05 -9.98 -2.28
N ASN A 273 -8.30 -9.46 -1.09
CA ASN A 273 -9.61 -9.50 -0.44
C ASN A 273 -10.21 -8.09 -0.35
N LEU A 274 -10.79 -7.63 -1.45
CA LEU A 274 -11.42 -6.32 -1.59
C LEU A 274 -12.93 -6.48 -1.74
N SER A 275 -13.56 -7.27 -0.86
CA SER A 275 -14.99 -7.59 -0.89
C SER A 275 -15.87 -6.54 -0.19
N GLY A 276 -15.28 -5.59 0.50
CA GLY A 276 -15.99 -4.51 1.18
C GLY A 276 -16.51 -3.45 0.21
N LYS A 277 -17.36 -2.55 0.72
CA LYS A 277 -17.83 -1.40 -0.06
C LYS A 277 -16.64 -0.49 -0.40
N ARG A 278 -16.59 0.00 -1.65
CA ARG A 278 -15.60 1.00 -2.05
C ARG A 278 -15.71 2.26 -1.19
N ASN A 279 -14.57 2.73 -0.72
CA ASN A 279 -14.48 4.00 -0.02
C ASN A 279 -14.63 5.14 -1.03
N THR A 280 -15.73 5.87 -0.93
CA THR A 280 -16.00 7.04 -1.78
C THR A 280 -16.22 8.23 -0.85
N PRO A 281 -15.45 9.33 -1.00
CA PRO A 281 -15.71 10.52 -0.21
C PRO A 281 -17.10 11.08 -0.58
N PHE A 282 -17.82 11.62 0.38
CA PHE A 282 -19.08 12.32 0.13
C PHE A 282 -18.87 13.82 -0.14
N PHE A 283 -17.68 14.32 0.15
CA PHE A 283 -17.21 15.65 -0.26
C PHE A 283 -15.80 15.50 -0.85
N THR A 284 -15.56 16.14 -1.99
CA THR A 284 -14.24 16.13 -2.66
C THR A 284 -14.00 17.44 -3.41
N GLU A 285 -12.78 17.95 -3.33
CA GLU A 285 -12.26 19.03 -4.17
C GLU A 285 -10.79 18.74 -4.47
N ASN A 286 -10.46 18.61 -5.75
CA ASN A 286 -9.11 18.32 -6.23
C ASN A 286 -8.48 19.48 -7.00
N PHE A 287 -9.14 20.63 -7.02
CA PHE A 287 -8.67 21.87 -7.65
C PHE A 287 -8.22 21.75 -9.13
N GLU A 288 -8.54 20.65 -9.82
CA GLU A 288 -8.13 20.43 -11.22
C GLU A 288 -8.77 21.43 -12.21
N THR A 289 -9.80 22.15 -11.78
CA THR A 289 -10.51 23.15 -12.61
C THR A 289 -10.02 24.58 -12.39
N VAL A 290 -9.04 24.80 -11.51
CA VAL A 290 -8.52 26.15 -11.25
C VAL A 290 -7.62 26.63 -12.39
N GLU A 291 -7.62 27.93 -12.62
CA GLU A 291 -6.72 28.56 -13.57
C GLU A 291 -5.47 29.09 -12.84
N ASN A 292 -4.32 28.89 -13.44
CA ASN A 292 -3.03 29.28 -12.86
C ASN A 292 -2.97 30.80 -12.60
N ASN A 293 -2.51 31.19 -11.41
CA ASN A 293 -2.38 32.58 -10.94
C ASN A 293 -3.70 33.38 -10.93
N THR A 294 -4.84 32.71 -10.82
CA THR A 294 -6.14 33.37 -10.66
C THR A 294 -6.70 33.12 -9.26
N ASN A 295 -7.47 34.09 -8.73
CA ASN A 295 -8.10 33.93 -7.44
C ASN A 295 -9.06 32.74 -7.47
N ILE A 296 -8.97 31.84 -6.47
CA ILE A 296 -9.89 30.72 -6.34
C ILE A 296 -11.34 31.23 -6.28
N ASN A 297 -12.16 30.75 -7.23
CA ASN A 297 -13.58 31.05 -7.33
C ASN A 297 -14.35 29.76 -7.69
N LEU A 298 -14.39 28.82 -6.75
CA LEU A 298 -15.08 27.55 -6.89
C LEU A 298 -16.48 27.64 -6.30
N VAL A 299 -17.43 26.90 -6.87
CA VAL A 299 -18.83 26.92 -6.43
C VAL A 299 -18.97 26.55 -4.96
N GLY A 300 -19.51 27.47 -4.18
CA GLY A 300 -19.77 27.32 -2.75
C GLY A 300 -18.53 27.52 -1.86
N TRP A 301 -17.33 27.59 -2.40
CA TRP A 301 -16.14 27.97 -1.66
C TRP A 301 -16.10 29.46 -1.37
N THR A 302 -15.52 29.83 -0.26
CA THR A 302 -15.34 31.22 0.14
C THR A 302 -13.87 31.54 0.30
N ASN A 303 -13.39 32.57 -0.39
CA ASN A 303 -11.97 33.01 -0.42
C ASN A 303 -11.90 34.42 0.17
N ILE A 304 -11.37 34.56 1.40
CA ILE A 304 -11.44 35.81 2.19
C ILE A 304 -10.04 36.30 2.55
N VAL A 305 -9.82 37.59 2.35
CA VAL A 305 -8.64 38.31 2.85
C VAL A 305 -8.98 38.91 4.22
N GLN A 306 -8.43 38.38 5.30
CA GLN A 306 -8.57 38.94 6.65
C GLN A 306 -7.52 40.03 6.93
N ALA A 307 -6.30 39.86 6.38
CA ALA A 307 -5.26 40.87 6.44
C ALA A 307 -4.40 40.82 5.16
N GLY A 308 -3.90 41.98 4.74
CA GLY A 308 -3.17 42.11 3.48
C GLY A 308 -4.12 42.39 2.31
N SER A 309 -3.74 41.90 1.11
CA SER A 309 -4.51 42.14 -0.12
C SER A 309 -4.62 40.92 -1.05
N LEU A 310 -4.01 39.80 -0.66
CA LEU A 310 -3.98 38.60 -1.51
C LEU A 310 -5.07 37.61 -1.12
N TYR A 311 -5.58 36.94 -2.13
CA TYR A 311 -6.48 35.80 -2.06
C TYR A 311 -5.70 34.51 -2.28
N TRP A 312 -6.24 33.38 -1.89
CA TRP A 312 -5.83 32.08 -2.37
C TRP A 312 -6.00 32.04 -3.90
N GLN A 313 -4.98 31.53 -4.60
CA GLN A 313 -4.95 31.44 -6.05
C GLN A 313 -4.83 29.99 -6.52
N GLY A 314 -5.27 29.73 -7.74
CA GLY A 314 -4.97 28.48 -8.42
C GLY A 314 -3.49 28.43 -8.80
N ALA A 315 -2.86 27.29 -8.58
CA ALA A 315 -1.53 26.97 -9.11
C ALA A 315 -1.63 25.68 -9.91
N VAL A 316 -1.09 25.68 -11.15
CA VAL A 316 -1.13 24.52 -12.05
C VAL A 316 0.29 24.15 -12.45
N PHE A 317 0.70 22.93 -12.14
CA PHE A 317 2.01 22.44 -12.53
C PHE A 317 1.92 21.01 -13.08
N SER A 318 2.44 20.79 -14.28
CA SER A 318 2.41 19.49 -14.98
C SER A 318 1.03 18.85 -15.08
N GLY A 319 -0.02 19.66 -15.18
CA GLY A 319 -1.40 19.21 -15.28
C GLY A 319 -2.10 18.95 -13.96
N ASN A 320 -1.43 19.13 -12.80
CA ASN A 320 -2.04 19.09 -11.48
C ASN A 320 -2.42 20.50 -11.01
N GLY A 321 -3.68 20.74 -10.69
CA GLY A 321 -4.19 21.96 -10.09
C GLY A 321 -4.17 21.88 -8.57
N CYS A 322 -3.88 23.00 -7.90
CA CYS A 322 -3.98 23.11 -6.43
C CYS A 322 -4.34 24.55 -6.03
N ALA A 323 -4.75 24.74 -4.78
CA ALA A 323 -4.90 26.08 -4.21
C ALA A 323 -3.61 26.51 -3.53
N GLU A 324 -3.10 27.70 -3.86
CA GLU A 324 -1.85 28.23 -3.32
C GLU A 324 -2.06 29.60 -2.65
N TYR A 325 -1.36 29.84 -1.56
CA TYR A 325 -1.20 31.15 -0.98
C TYR A 325 0.28 31.50 -0.87
N ALA A 326 0.72 32.45 -1.69
CA ALA A 326 2.11 32.89 -1.80
C ALA A 326 2.19 34.42 -1.66
N ILE A 327 3.07 34.91 -0.78
CA ILE A 327 3.16 36.35 -0.42
C ILE A 327 4.53 36.97 -0.66
N SER A 328 5.49 36.18 -1.13
CA SER A 328 6.86 36.66 -1.33
C SER A 328 6.85 37.92 -2.23
N GLY A 329 7.63 38.93 -1.82
CA GLY A 329 7.75 40.20 -2.53
C GLY A 329 6.62 41.20 -2.29
N THR A 330 5.55 40.89 -1.55
CA THR A 330 4.43 41.84 -1.31
C THR A 330 4.80 43.01 -0.42
N LYS A 331 5.83 42.89 0.42
CA LYS A 331 6.26 43.89 1.43
C LYS A 331 5.19 44.23 2.48
N VAL A 332 4.10 43.49 2.52
CA VAL A 332 3.02 43.66 3.51
C VAL A 332 3.38 42.91 4.78
N THR A 333 3.29 43.58 5.92
CA THR A 333 3.75 43.03 7.22
C THR A 333 2.89 41.88 7.72
N SER A 334 1.58 41.90 7.47
CA SER A 334 0.63 40.86 7.88
C SER A 334 -0.25 40.45 6.72
N ASN A 335 -0.21 39.18 6.37
CA ASN A 335 -1.08 38.57 5.39
C ASN A 335 -1.80 37.39 6.05
N ILE A 336 -3.13 37.43 6.05
CA ILE A 336 -3.99 36.36 6.54
C ILE A 336 -5.07 36.13 5.50
N GLY A 337 -5.06 34.95 4.90
CA GLY A 337 -6.02 34.53 3.88
C GLY A 337 -6.73 33.25 4.26
N TRP A 338 -8.03 33.19 4.05
CA TRP A 338 -8.86 32.03 4.32
C TRP A 338 -9.41 31.45 3.01
N LEU A 339 -9.34 30.14 2.89
CA LEU A 339 -10.06 29.35 1.88
C LEU A 339 -10.98 28.39 2.62
N ILE A 340 -12.30 28.54 2.41
CA ILE A 340 -13.33 27.89 3.23
C ILE A 340 -14.23 27.06 2.33
N THR A 341 -14.47 25.81 2.69
CA THR A 341 -15.35 24.89 1.97
C THR A 341 -16.78 25.39 1.91
N PRO A 342 -17.60 24.90 0.97
CA PRO A 342 -19.07 24.92 1.11
C PRO A 342 -19.50 24.35 2.46
N LYS A 343 -20.75 24.61 2.86
CA LYS A 343 -21.34 23.93 4.01
C LYS A 343 -21.50 22.44 3.73
N ILE A 344 -20.96 21.62 4.61
CA ILE A 344 -20.93 20.16 4.53
C ILE A 344 -21.83 19.62 5.62
N ASP A 345 -22.82 18.80 5.24
CA ASP A 345 -23.76 18.18 6.17
C ASP A 345 -23.16 16.86 6.70
N LEU A 346 -22.87 16.81 8.00
CA LEU A 346 -22.31 15.63 8.66
C LEU A 346 -23.38 14.69 9.22
N ASP A 347 -24.64 15.15 9.43
CA ASP A 347 -25.70 14.38 10.11
C ASP A 347 -26.14 13.13 9.33
N GLU A 348 -25.84 13.04 8.03
CA GLU A 348 -26.17 11.87 7.21
C GLU A 348 -25.13 10.74 7.31
N TYR A 349 -24.03 10.97 8.01
CA TYR A 349 -22.86 10.08 8.04
C TYR A 349 -22.43 9.79 9.48
N LYS A 350 -21.54 8.81 9.64
CA LYS A 350 -20.86 8.46 10.88
C LYS A 350 -19.40 8.24 10.59
N ASN A 351 -18.55 8.32 11.63
CA ASN A 351 -17.10 8.10 11.52
C ASN A 351 -16.45 9.02 10.47
N GLU A 352 -16.90 10.28 10.43
CA GLU A 352 -16.46 11.24 9.42
C GLU A 352 -14.97 11.51 9.53
N LEU A 353 -14.30 11.50 8.40
CA LEU A 353 -12.87 11.64 8.28
C LEU A 353 -12.54 12.68 7.21
N LEU A 354 -11.89 13.77 7.60
CA LEU A 354 -11.28 14.71 6.67
C LEU A 354 -9.85 14.28 6.34
N THR A 355 -9.52 14.34 5.05
CA THR A 355 -8.16 14.24 4.54
C THR A 355 -7.92 15.31 3.49
N PHE A 356 -6.68 15.72 3.33
CA PHE A 356 -6.21 16.57 2.23
C PHE A 356 -4.71 16.39 2.06
N ARG A 357 -4.15 16.95 1.02
CA ARG A 357 -2.71 17.02 0.78
C ARG A 357 -2.26 18.47 0.88
N ALA A 358 -1.08 18.69 1.42
CA ALA A 358 -0.49 20.03 1.49
C ALA A 358 0.99 19.98 1.10
N ALA A 359 1.45 21.03 0.44
CA ALA A 359 2.85 21.26 0.14
C ALA A 359 3.29 22.63 0.64
N GLN A 360 4.59 22.83 0.75
CA GLN A 360 5.20 24.14 1.01
C GLN A 360 6.28 24.44 -0.03
N HIS A 361 6.58 25.74 -0.23
CA HIS A 361 7.81 26.16 -0.85
C HIS A 361 8.34 27.44 -0.19
N HIS A 362 9.65 27.58 -0.16
CA HIS A 362 10.36 28.71 0.45
C HIS A 362 10.00 28.93 1.93
N LEU A 363 9.64 27.87 2.66
CA LEU A 363 9.44 27.93 4.10
C LEU A 363 10.79 27.87 4.80
N ASP A 364 11.27 29.00 5.28
CA ASP A 364 12.61 29.12 5.89
C ASP A 364 12.64 28.67 7.35
N VAL A 365 11.51 28.74 8.05
CA VAL A 365 11.39 28.39 9.47
C VAL A 365 9.98 27.89 9.79
N ASP A 366 9.88 26.86 10.60
CA ASP A 366 8.61 26.44 11.19
C ASP A 366 8.19 27.45 12.26
N SER A 367 7.19 28.28 11.96
CA SER A 367 6.73 29.36 12.82
C SER A 367 5.22 29.56 12.75
N PRO A 368 4.54 29.80 13.87
CA PRO A 368 3.11 30.18 13.85
C PRO A 368 2.84 31.53 13.16
N LEU A 369 3.90 32.30 12.86
CA LEU A 369 3.80 33.56 12.12
C LEU A 369 3.92 33.36 10.60
N ASN A 370 4.30 32.15 10.15
CA ASN A 370 4.21 31.71 8.76
C ASN A 370 3.71 30.27 8.73
N ALA A 371 2.41 30.09 8.66
CA ALA A 371 1.77 28.81 8.87
C ALA A 371 0.51 28.64 8.02
N LEU A 372 0.20 27.37 7.76
CA LEU A 372 -1.11 26.89 7.35
C LEU A 372 -1.81 26.27 8.55
N ASP A 373 -3.00 26.77 8.88
CA ASP A 373 -3.84 26.22 9.94
C ASP A 373 -5.16 25.71 9.38
N ILE A 374 -5.75 24.73 10.06
CA ILE A 374 -7.01 24.11 9.65
C ILE A 374 -8.03 24.28 10.76
N PHE A 375 -9.25 24.65 10.41
CA PHE A 375 -10.33 24.90 11.35
C PHE A 375 -11.65 24.27 10.88
N ILE A 376 -12.56 24.08 11.81
CA ILE A 376 -13.96 23.75 11.56
C ILE A 376 -14.85 24.78 12.24
N SER A 377 -15.96 25.13 11.59
CA SER A 377 -17.00 26.02 12.15
C SER A 377 -18.38 25.53 11.75
N ASN A 378 -19.36 25.64 12.64
CA ASN A 378 -20.79 25.39 12.36
C ASN A 378 -21.62 26.67 12.29
N ASP A 379 -21.03 27.83 12.60
CA ASP A 379 -21.72 29.12 12.68
C ASP A 379 -21.21 30.17 11.68
N PHE A 380 -20.30 29.77 10.74
CA PHE A 380 -19.82 30.68 9.71
C PHE A 380 -20.96 31.10 8.76
N ASP A 381 -21.13 32.41 8.59
CA ASP A 381 -22.21 33.03 7.82
C ASP A 381 -21.95 33.11 6.30
N GLY A 382 -20.73 32.72 5.86
CA GLY A 382 -20.26 32.80 4.46
C GLY A 382 -19.60 34.14 4.12
N ILE A 383 -19.47 35.09 5.06
CA ILE A 383 -19.02 36.46 4.80
C ILE A 383 -17.85 36.86 5.71
N ASN A 384 -18.06 36.72 7.04
CA ASN A 384 -17.14 37.30 8.02
C ASN A 384 -16.51 36.24 8.93
N VAL A 385 -15.24 35.97 8.71
CA VAL A 385 -14.46 35.00 9.52
C VAL A 385 -14.29 35.43 10.97
N ALA A 386 -14.38 36.74 11.27
CA ALA A 386 -14.17 37.23 12.65
C ALA A 386 -15.39 37.06 13.56
N THR A 387 -16.56 36.81 12.99
CA THR A 387 -17.81 36.60 13.77
C THR A 387 -18.11 35.11 14.03
N ALA A 388 -17.45 34.22 13.29
CA ALA A 388 -17.62 32.79 13.43
C ALA A 388 -16.68 32.18 14.49
N THR A 389 -17.12 31.08 15.08
CA THR A 389 -16.34 30.27 16.03
C THR A 389 -15.55 29.25 15.23
N TRP A 390 -14.22 29.39 15.22
CA TRP A 390 -13.30 28.48 14.55
C TRP A 390 -12.59 27.57 15.53
N ILE A 391 -12.85 26.27 15.45
CA ILE A 391 -12.22 25.23 16.29
C ILE A 391 -11.04 24.66 15.49
N PRO A 392 -9.79 24.69 16.03
CA PRO A 392 -8.64 24.20 15.32
C PRO A 392 -8.69 22.67 15.16
N LEU A 393 -8.41 22.20 13.97
CA LEU A 393 -8.21 20.79 13.63
C LEU A 393 -6.72 20.47 13.57
N LYS A 394 -6.35 19.24 13.97
CA LYS A 394 -4.96 18.78 13.92
C LYS A 394 -4.77 17.81 12.76
N GLY A 395 -3.93 18.19 11.82
CA GLY A 395 -3.47 17.37 10.71
C GLY A 395 -1.94 17.42 10.60
N LYS A 396 -1.36 16.49 9.85
CA LYS A 396 0.03 16.56 9.45
C LYS A 396 0.17 17.60 8.35
N LEU A 397 1.05 18.55 8.53
CA LEU A 397 1.33 19.62 7.58
C LEU A 397 2.80 19.54 7.13
N PRO A 398 3.13 20.09 5.94
CA PRO A 398 4.53 20.23 5.55
C PRO A 398 5.26 21.17 6.50
N SER A 399 6.53 20.88 6.76
CA SER A 399 7.46 21.67 7.56
C SER A 399 8.59 22.20 6.69
N GLN A 400 9.48 23.02 7.26
CA GLN A 400 10.71 23.44 6.62
C GLN A 400 11.55 22.27 6.09
N ALA A 401 11.53 21.12 6.77
CA ALA A 401 12.26 19.91 6.36
C ALA A 401 11.59 19.18 5.18
N THR A 402 10.34 19.51 4.81
CA THR A 402 9.67 18.95 3.66
C THR A 402 10.23 19.58 2.39
N PRO A 403 10.68 18.80 1.38
CA PRO A 403 11.10 19.36 0.12
C PRO A 403 10.04 20.25 -0.52
N TRP A 404 10.45 21.29 -1.21
CA TRP A 404 9.56 22.22 -1.89
C TRP A 404 8.64 21.50 -2.89
N TYR A 405 7.38 21.89 -2.90
CA TYR A 405 6.34 21.34 -3.78
C TYR A 405 6.06 19.85 -3.58
N GLN A 406 6.62 19.24 -2.52
CA GLN A 406 6.29 17.86 -2.18
C GLN A 406 5.01 17.83 -1.33
N PHE A 407 3.94 17.31 -1.92
CA PHE A 407 2.69 17.12 -1.20
C PHE A 407 2.79 16.00 -0.16
N VAL A 408 2.41 16.31 1.07
CA VAL A 408 2.27 15.36 2.18
C VAL A 408 0.80 15.22 2.54
N GLY A 409 0.34 14.00 2.82
CA GLY A 409 -1.02 13.75 3.29
C GLY A 409 -1.22 14.27 4.71
N SER A 410 -2.39 14.87 4.97
CA SER A 410 -2.77 15.42 6.29
C SER A 410 -2.86 14.35 7.39
N GLY A 411 -2.88 13.08 7.02
CA GLY A 411 -3.26 12.00 7.93
C GLY A 411 -4.76 12.05 8.24
N ARG A 412 -5.17 11.25 9.23
CA ARG A 412 -6.56 11.14 9.66
C ARG A 412 -6.95 12.33 10.54
N ILE A 413 -7.90 13.15 10.10
CA ILE A 413 -8.51 14.21 10.89
C ILE A 413 -9.95 13.78 11.21
N ASP A 414 -10.18 13.36 12.45
CA ASP A 414 -11.45 12.84 12.92
C ASP A 414 -12.47 13.96 13.09
N LEU A 415 -13.59 13.87 12.39
CA LEU A 415 -14.71 14.80 12.49
C LEU A 415 -15.92 14.21 13.22
N SER A 416 -15.87 12.97 13.70
CA SER A 416 -17.00 12.24 14.29
C SER A 416 -17.60 12.87 15.55
N SER A 417 -16.90 13.82 16.17
CA SER A 417 -17.40 14.59 17.31
C SER A 417 -18.21 15.84 16.91
N TYR A 418 -18.26 16.17 15.61
CA TYR A 418 -19.00 17.31 15.10
C TYR A 418 -20.30 16.86 14.45
N THR A 419 -21.32 17.71 14.51
CA THR A 419 -22.66 17.44 13.95
C THR A 419 -23.18 18.66 13.21
N GLY A 420 -24.21 18.46 12.39
CA GLY A 420 -24.83 19.52 11.62
C GLY A 420 -24.07 19.93 10.40
N LYS A 421 -24.35 21.13 9.92
CA LYS A 421 -23.67 21.69 8.74
C LYS A 421 -22.45 22.48 9.17
N VAL A 422 -21.30 22.07 8.68
CA VAL A 422 -20.01 22.67 9.03
C VAL A 422 -19.29 23.23 7.80
N ASN A 423 -18.35 24.14 8.04
CA ASN A 423 -17.36 24.58 7.05
C ASN A 423 -15.96 24.19 7.56
N ILE A 424 -15.09 23.75 6.66
CA ILE A 424 -13.65 23.58 6.92
C ILE A 424 -12.95 24.82 6.38
N GLY A 425 -12.13 25.46 7.22
CA GLY A 425 -11.35 26.65 6.85
C GLY A 425 -9.85 26.36 6.84
N PHE A 426 -9.20 26.68 5.74
CA PHE A 426 -7.74 26.70 5.61
C PHE A 426 -7.26 28.14 5.73
N ARG A 427 -6.49 28.42 6.77
CA ARG A 427 -5.98 29.77 7.04
C ARG A 427 -4.49 29.82 6.81
N TYR A 428 -4.08 30.68 5.90
CA TYR A 428 -2.69 31.08 5.77
C TYR A 428 -2.38 32.27 6.67
N THR A 429 -1.20 32.26 7.28
CA THR A 429 -0.61 33.41 8.02
C THR A 429 0.82 33.61 7.55
N GLY A 430 1.25 34.86 7.31
CA GLY A 430 2.63 35.16 6.91
C GLY A 430 2.95 36.66 6.82
N SER A 431 4.22 36.98 6.54
CA SER A 431 4.70 38.36 6.42
C SER A 431 5.58 38.51 5.17
N GLY A 432 5.09 39.19 4.14
CA GLY A 432 5.89 39.49 2.94
C GLY A 432 6.95 40.58 3.14
N LYS A 433 7.04 41.18 4.34
CA LYS A 433 8.11 42.10 4.74
C LYS A 433 9.29 41.36 5.37
N THR A 434 9.03 40.28 6.10
CA THR A 434 10.04 39.47 6.80
C THR A 434 10.30 38.24 5.94
N VAL A 435 11.43 38.21 5.26
CA VAL A 435 11.77 37.16 4.27
C VAL A 435 11.81 35.74 4.84
N THR A 436 12.01 35.59 6.15
CA THR A 436 11.94 34.27 6.82
C THR A 436 10.51 33.84 7.18
N LEU A 437 9.51 34.67 6.90
CA LEU A 437 8.10 34.44 7.21
C LEU A 437 7.22 34.58 5.97
N ASP A 438 7.79 34.48 4.76
CA ASP A 438 7.09 34.65 3.49
C ASP A 438 6.93 33.34 2.69
N GLY A 439 7.20 32.20 3.32
CA GLY A 439 6.99 30.87 2.73
C GLY A 439 5.53 30.66 2.33
N ALA A 440 5.34 29.95 1.24
CA ALA A 440 4.03 29.66 0.68
C ALA A 440 3.53 28.25 1.03
N PHE A 441 2.20 28.09 0.99
CA PHE A 441 1.56 26.80 1.19
C PHE A 441 0.58 26.51 0.05
N GLN A 442 0.50 25.21 -0.29
CA GLN A 442 -0.43 24.66 -1.27
C GLN A 442 -1.33 23.64 -0.58
N ILE A 443 -2.60 23.55 -0.99
CA ILE A 443 -3.54 22.50 -0.58
C ILE A 443 -4.18 21.86 -1.82
N ASP A 444 -4.45 20.56 -1.71
CA ASP A 444 -5.00 19.73 -2.78
C ASP A 444 -5.76 18.53 -2.20
N ASP A 445 -6.54 17.85 -3.04
CA ASP A 445 -7.25 16.59 -2.70
C ASP A 445 -8.03 16.66 -1.36
N VAL A 446 -8.81 17.71 -1.15
CA VAL A 446 -9.65 17.83 0.07
C VAL A 446 -10.81 16.85 -0.02
N GLN A 447 -10.87 15.88 0.88
CA GLN A 447 -11.85 14.80 0.86
C GLN A 447 -12.45 14.57 2.25
N ILE A 448 -13.76 14.30 2.30
CA ILE A 448 -14.41 13.85 3.53
C ILE A 448 -15.11 12.52 3.25
N TYR A 449 -14.77 11.54 4.04
CA TYR A 449 -15.36 10.21 4.05
C TYR A 449 -16.29 10.05 5.25
N GLY A 450 -17.27 9.16 5.15
CA GLY A 450 -18.17 8.79 6.23
C GLY A 450 -18.97 7.55 5.85
N ASP A 451 -19.45 6.86 6.87
CA ASP A 451 -20.31 5.69 6.73
C ASP A 451 -21.79 6.14 6.78
N LYS A 452 -22.59 5.73 5.78
CA LYS A 452 -24.06 5.96 5.79
C LYS A 452 -24.78 4.95 6.64
#